data_e08942bb08e43019ec13957ae59395b4
#
_entry.id   e08942bb08e43019ec13957ae59395b4
#
_cell.length_a   1.000
_cell.length_b   1.000
_cell.length_c   1.000
_cell.angle_alpha   90.00
_cell.angle_beta   90.00
_cell.angle_gamma   90.00
#
_symmetry.space_group_name_H-M   'P 1'
#
loop_
_entity.id
_entity.type
_entity.pdbx_description
1 polymer ?
#
loop_
_entity_poly.entity_id
_entity_poly.type
_entity_poly.pdbx_seq_one_letter_code
_entity_poly.pdbx_strand_id
1 'polypeptide(L)'
;MPGLLGKKIGMTSVFGADGKNVPCTVIEVGPCVVTQIKNLEKDGYEAVQLGYEEAKEKNTTAPLMGHFKKAGVAPQRHLAEFKDFDGTLNLGDVITVELFNDATFVDVVAISKGHGYQGVVKRHGFNGVGQQTHGQHNRGRKPGSIGACSYPAKVFKGMRMAGHMGNERVTIQNLQVLKVIPEHNLLLIKGSIPGYKGSIVSVLK
;
A
#
# COMPACT_ATOMS: atom_id res chain seq x y z
N MET A 1 10.03 9.92 -6.25
CA MET A 1 10.54 8.54 -6.16
C MET A 1 9.92 7.73 -7.30
N PRO A 2 10.74 7.09 -8.14
CA PRO A 2 10.25 6.19 -9.18
C PRO A 2 9.62 4.94 -8.54
N GLY A 3 8.65 4.36 -9.21
CA GLY A 3 7.96 3.20 -8.65
C GLY A 3 7.03 2.54 -9.65
N LEU A 4 6.53 1.37 -9.29
CA LEU A 4 5.59 0.57 -10.08
C LEU A 4 4.41 0.11 -9.26
N LEU A 5 3.32 -0.17 -9.96
CA LEU A 5 2.18 -0.89 -9.40
C LEU A 5 2.45 -2.41 -9.45
N GLY A 6 1.95 -3.08 -8.45
CA GLY A 6 2.01 -4.53 -8.38
C GLY A 6 0.87 -5.12 -7.55
N LYS A 7 0.84 -6.44 -7.50
CA LYS A 7 -0.16 -7.24 -6.81
C LYS A 7 0.47 -8.15 -5.77
N LYS A 8 0.00 -8.11 -4.56
CA LYS A 8 0.45 -9.01 -3.49
C LYS A 8 -0.02 -10.44 -3.76
N ILE A 9 0.90 -11.33 -4.07
CA ILE A 9 0.59 -12.75 -4.30
C ILE A 9 0.41 -13.49 -2.98
N GLY A 10 1.34 -13.28 -2.03
CA GLY A 10 1.31 -13.95 -0.74
C GLY A 10 2.61 -13.80 0.02
N MET A 11 2.74 -14.60 1.07
CA MET A 11 3.98 -14.68 1.84
C MET A 11 4.56 -16.08 1.77
N THR A 12 5.87 -16.15 1.76
CA THR A 12 6.66 -17.39 1.81
C THR A 12 7.92 -17.14 2.64
N SER A 13 8.81 -18.09 2.68
CA SER A 13 10.11 -17.93 3.28
C SER A 13 11.21 -18.43 2.34
N VAL A 14 12.37 -17.82 2.42
CA VAL A 14 13.55 -18.18 1.64
C VAL A 14 14.71 -18.38 2.61
N PHE A 15 15.53 -19.38 2.37
CA PHE A 15 16.77 -19.57 3.13
C PHE A 15 17.84 -18.62 2.59
N GLY A 16 18.40 -17.82 3.49
CA GLY A 16 19.56 -16.97 3.20
C GLY A 16 20.85 -17.79 3.02
N ALA A 17 21.90 -17.14 2.56
CA ALA A 17 23.22 -17.76 2.43
C ALA A 17 23.73 -18.33 3.78
N ASP A 18 23.33 -17.72 4.89
CA ASP A 18 23.67 -18.16 6.26
C ASP A 18 22.82 -19.34 6.77
N GLY A 19 21.99 -19.95 5.92
CA GLY A 19 21.03 -20.99 6.30
C GLY A 19 19.85 -20.51 7.15
N LYS A 20 19.73 -19.20 7.41
CA LYS A 20 18.62 -18.62 8.18
C LYS A 20 17.37 -18.55 7.34
N ASN A 21 16.25 -18.92 7.93
CA ASN A 21 14.93 -18.75 7.30
C ASN A 21 14.50 -17.29 7.36
N VAL A 22 14.31 -16.66 6.19
CA VAL A 22 13.91 -15.27 6.04
C VAL A 22 12.46 -15.21 5.53
N PRO A 23 11.50 -14.72 6.32
CA PRO A 23 10.13 -14.53 5.84
C PRO A 23 10.09 -13.41 4.81
N CYS A 24 9.38 -13.65 3.70
CA CYS A 24 9.26 -12.69 2.62
C CYS A 24 7.85 -12.64 2.03
N THR A 25 7.54 -11.51 1.42
CA THR A 25 6.33 -11.33 0.62
C THR A 25 6.70 -11.36 -0.85
N VAL A 26 5.89 -12.08 -1.63
CA VAL A 26 5.97 -12.15 -3.08
C VAL A 26 4.99 -11.15 -3.66
N ILE A 27 5.50 -10.25 -4.51
CA ILE A 27 4.71 -9.26 -5.23
C ILE A 27 4.94 -9.49 -6.72
N GLU A 28 3.89 -9.53 -7.49
CA GLU A 28 3.91 -9.43 -8.94
C GLU A 28 3.91 -7.95 -9.30
N VAL A 29 5.03 -7.44 -9.83
CA VAL A 29 5.24 -6.01 -10.11
C VAL A 29 5.30 -5.79 -11.60
N GLY A 30 4.33 -5.04 -12.14
CA GLY A 30 4.24 -4.79 -13.58
C GLY A 30 3.78 -6.04 -14.38
N PRO A 31 3.85 -5.98 -15.71
CA PRO A 31 4.26 -4.81 -16.49
C PRO A 31 3.32 -3.63 -16.30
N CYS A 32 3.87 -2.42 -16.19
CA CYS A 32 3.10 -1.19 -16.11
C CYS A 32 3.27 -0.38 -17.39
N VAL A 33 2.18 0.17 -17.89
CA VAL A 33 2.17 0.94 -19.15
C VAL A 33 2.05 2.43 -18.84
N VAL A 34 2.84 3.27 -19.51
CA VAL A 34 2.75 4.74 -19.41
C VAL A 34 1.48 5.24 -20.09
N THR A 35 0.54 5.73 -19.30
CA THR A 35 -0.76 6.25 -19.81
C THR A 35 -0.80 7.76 -19.96
N GLN A 36 -0.01 8.50 -19.19
CA GLN A 36 0.10 9.94 -19.28
C GLN A 36 1.44 10.44 -18.73
N ILE A 37 1.99 11.46 -19.34
CA ILE A 37 3.14 12.20 -18.84
C ILE A 37 2.64 13.59 -18.48
N LYS A 38 2.85 14.00 -17.24
CA LYS A 38 2.48 15.31 -16.70
C LYS A 38 3.68 16.24 -16.69
N ASN A 39 3.49 17.45 -17.19
CA ASN A 39 4.52 18.46 -17.30
C ASN A 39 4.16 19.68 -16.47
N LEU A 40 5.19 20.41 -16.01
CA LEU A 40 5.04 21.60 -15.17
C LEU A 40 4.16 22.67 -15.81
N GLU A 41 4.29 22.89 -17.12
CA GLU A 41 3.56 23.95 -17.84
C GLU A 41 2.05 23.75 -17.90
N LYS A 42 1.58 22.51 -18.04
CA LYS A 42 0.15 22.18 -18.20
C LYS A 42 -0.50 21.72 -16.92
N ASP A 43 0.20 20.91 -16.15
CA ASP A 43 -0.36 20.21 -14.97
C ASP A 43 0.12 20.84 -13.64
N GLY A 44 1.13 21.74 -13.69
CA GLY A 44 1.71 22.37 -12.50
C GLY A 44 2.67 21.47 -11.70
N TYR A 45 2.93 20.26 -12.16
CA TYR A 45 3.90 19.32 -11.57
C TYR A 45 4.32 18.27 -12.59
N GLU A 46 5.48 17.67 -12.36
CA GLU A 46 6.00 16.58 -13.18
C GLU A 46 5.67 15.23 -12.54
N ALA A 47 5.08 14.33 -13.35
CA ALA A 47 4.77 12.97 -12.94
C ALA A 47 4.51 12.07 -14.16
N VAL A 48 4.70 10.79 -14.00
CA VAL A 48 4.33 9.76 -14.97
C VAL A 48 3.18 8.94 -14.41
N GLN A 49 2.07 8.88 -15.13
CA GLN A 49 0.95 8.03 -14.78
C GLN A 49 1.14 6.65 -15.40
N LEU A 50 1.12 5.64 -14.57
CA LEU A 50 1.25 4.24 -14.94
C LEU A 50 -0.07 3.49 -14.80
N GLY A 51 -0.36 2.64 -15.77
CA GLY A 51 -1.49 1.72 -15.77
C GLY A 51 -1.04 0.28 -15.44
N TYR A 52 -1.86 -0.45 -14.70
CA TYR A 52 -1.61 -1.83 -14.31
C TYR A 52 -2.88 -2.68 -14.37
N GLU A 53 -2.77 -3.91 -14.81
CA GLU A 53 -3.83 -4.88 -15.14
C GLU A 53 -4.79 -4.37 -16.24
N GLU A 54 -4.91 -5.11 -17.32
CA GLU A 54 -5.84 -4.79 -18.39
C GLU A 54 -7.29 -4.89 -17.92
N ALA A 55 -8.09 -3.92 -18.31
CA ALA A 55 -9.53 -3.89 -18.09
C ALA A 55 -10.29 -4.25 -19.35
N LYS A 56 -11.42 -4.95 -19.18
CA LYS A 56 -12.32 -5.20 -20.31
C LYS A 56 -12.97 -3.88 -20.75
N GLU A 57 -12.99 -3.62 -22.05
CA GLU A 57 -13.59 -2.39 -22.63
C GLU A 57 -15.01 -2.14 -22.15
N LYS A 58 -15.85 -3.19 -22.07
CA LYS A 58 -17.23 -3.10 -21.58
C LYS A 58 -17.38 -2.58 -20.15
N ASN A 59 -16.32 -2.68 -19.34
CA ASN A 59 -16.31 -2.23 -17.95
C ASN A 59 -15.64 -0.85 -17.78
N THR A 60 -15.17 -0.26 -18.88
CA THR A 60 -14.47 1.02 -18.89
C THR A 60 -15.41 2.13 -19.34
N THR A 61 -15.45 3.23 -18.61
CA THR A 61 -16.31 4.38 -18.96
C THR A 61 -15.78 5.11 -20.19
N ALA A 62 -16.65 5.77 -20.96
CA ALA A 62 -16.29 6.48 -22.19
C ALA A 62 -15.17 7.52 -21.98
N PRO A 63 -15.13 8.33 -20.90
CA PRO A 63 -14.01 9.24 -20.64
C PRO A 63 -12.67 8.53 -20.48
N LEU A 64 -12.63 7.42 -19.73
CA LEU A 64 -11.42 6.62 -19.56
C LEU A 64 -10.98 5.95 -20.86
N MET A 65 -11.91 5.49 -21.69
CA MET A 65 -11.60 4.97 -23.02
C MET A 65 -10.92 6.04 -23.87
N GLY A 66 -11.41 7.28 -23.83
CA GLY A 66 -10.78 8.40 -24.53
C GLY A 66 -9.35 8.69 -24.02
N HIS A 67 -9.14 8.57 -22.71
CA HIS A 67 -7.83 8.72 -22.08
C HIS A 67 -6.82 7.68 -22.60
N PHE A 68 -7.19 6.40 -22.58
CA PHE A 68 -6.33 5.31 -23.05
C PHE A 68 -6.10 5.35 -24.56
N LYS A 69 -7.12 5.71 -25.35
CA LYS A 69 -6.97 5.89 -26.79
C LYS A 69 -5.96 6.98 -27.13
N LYS A 70 -5.91 8.07 -26.37
CA LYS A 70 -4.93 9.15 -26.55
C LYS A 70 -3.50 8.64 -26.30
N ALA A 71 -3.31 7.73 -25.36
CA ALA A 71 -2.03 7.12 -25.06
C ALA A 71 -1.69 5.94 -26.00
N GLY A 72 -2.64 5.47 -26.83
CA GLY A 72 -2.46 4.33 -27.71
C GLY A 72 -2.37 2.98 -27.00
N VAL A 73 -2.93 2.88 -25.76
CA VAL A 73 -2.83 1.70 -24.91
C VAL A 73 -4.20 1.07 -24.64
N ALA A 74 -4.19 -0.23 -24.33
CA ALA A 74 -5.39 -0.92 -23.86
C ALA A 74 -5.87 -0.34 -22.52
N PRO A 75 -7.19 -0.39 -22.22
CA PRO A 75 -7.71 0.07 -20.94
C PRO A 75 -7.03 -0.61 -19.76
N GLN A 76 -6.64 0.17 -18.76
CA GLN A 76 -5.99 -0.32 -17.55
C GLN A 76 -6.94 -0.19 -16.36
N ARG A 77 -6.85 -1.13 -15.43
CA ARG A 77 -7.73 -1.20 -14.26
C ARG A 77 -7.29 -0.28 -13.14
N HIS A 78 -6.00 -0.18 -12.93
CA HIS A 78 -5.41 0.60 -11.85
C HIS A 78 -4.48 1.64 -12.45
N LEU A 79 -4.65 2.89 -12.01
CA LEU A 79 -3.82 4.01 -12.41
C LEU A 79 -3.17 4.61 -11.16
N ALA A 80 -1.89 4.91 -11.24
CA ALA A 80 -1.19 5.66 -10.21
C ALA A 80 -0.11 6.55 -10.83
N GLU A 81 0.22 7.62 -10.13
CA GLU A 81 1.23 8.58 -10.55
C GLU A 81 2.50 8.39 -9.72
N PHE A 82 3.61 8.43 -10.41
CA PHE A 82 4.94 8.36 -9.80
C PHE A 82 5.78 9.52 -10.31
N LYS A 83 6.74 9.96 -9.51
CA LYS A 83 7.64 11.06 -9.80
C LYS A 83 9.07 10.55 -9.95
N ASP A 84 9.93 11.43 -10.45
CA ASP A 84 11.39 11.25 -10.43
C ASP A 84 11.86 9.99 -11.18
N PHE A 85 11.29 9.71 -12.36
CA PHE A 85 11.84 8.68 -13.24
C PHE A 85 13.12 9.18 -13.91
N ASP A 86 14.16 8.35 -13.88
CA ASP A 86 15.40 8.59 -14.61
C ASP A 86 15.17 8.30 -16.10
N GLY A 87 15.29 9.33 -16.94
CA GLY A 87 15.16 9.22 -18.40
C GLY A 87 13.85 9.74 -18.99
N THR A 88 13.84 9.88 -20.30
CA THR A 88 12.67 10.30 -21.08
C THR A 88 11.79 9.10 -21.37
N LEU A 89 10.64 9.02 -20.71
CA LEU A 89 9.60 8.05 -21.00
C LEU A 89 8.66 8.59 -22.08
N ASN A 90 8.13 7.71 -22.92
CA ASN A 90 7.12 8.03 -23.92
C ASN A 90 5.77 7.40 -23.54
N LEU A 91 4.70 7.94 -24.10
CA LEU A 91 3.36 7.35 -23.97
C LEU A 91 3.35 5.96 -24.58
N GLY A 92 2.80 4.99 -23.86
CA GLY A 92 2.73 3.59 -24.27
C GLY A 92 3.96 2.76 -23.91
N ASP A 93 5.02 3.35 -23.37
CA ASP A 93 6.18 2.58 -22.92
C ASP A 93 5.78 1.62 -21.79
N VAL A 94 6.41 0.44 -21.78
CA VAL A 94 6.18 -0.61 -20.78
C VAL A 94 7.36 -0.67 -19.83
N ILE A 95 7.07 -0.53 -18.54
CA ILE A 95 8.08 -0.61 -17.48
C ILE A 95 7.88 -1.92 -16.72
N THR A 96 8.96 -2.68 -16.58
CA THR A 96 8.97 -4.01 -15.93
C THR A 96 9.64 -3.96 -14.56
N VAL A 97 9.61 -5.08 -13.85
CA VAL A 97 10.25 -5.25 -12.53
C VAL A 97 11.76 -4.99 -12.55
N GLU A 98 12.39 -4.93 -13.72
CA GLU A 98 13.82 -4.64 -13.89
C GLU A 98 14.25 -3.31 -13.30
N LEU A 99 13.33 -2.36 -13.15
CA LEU A 99 13.57 -1.09 -12.44
C LEU A 99 14.16 -1.30 -11.04
N PHE A 100 13.90 -2.43 -10.41
CA PHE A 100 14.34 -2.74 -9.05
C PHE A 100 15.59 -3.61 -8.98
N ASN A 101 16.26 -3.94 -10.09
CA ASN A 101 17.46 -4.80 -10.08
C ASN A 101 18.56 -4.24 -9.20
N ASP A 102 18.78 -2.93 -9.21
CA ASP A 102 19.81 -2.26 -8.43
C ASP A 102 19.32 -1.78 -7.04
N ALA A 103 18.04 -2.01 -6.72
CA ALA A 103 17.45 -1.54 -5.49
C ALA A 103 17.76 -2.50 -4.33
N THR A 104 18.46 -2.02 -3.31
CA THR A 104 18.67 -2.78 -2.06
C THR A 104 17.46 -2.69 -1.15
N PHE A 105 16.81 -1.53 -1.10
CA PHE A 105 15.63 -1.25 -0.29
C PHE A 105 14.55 -0.61 -1.13
N VAL A 106 13.29 -0.86 -0.76
CA VAL A 106 12.11 -0.27 -1.38
C VAL A 106 11.08 0.12 -0.34
N ASP A 107 10.25 1.09 -0.68
CA ASP A 107 9.09 1.48 0.11
C ASP A 107 7.84 0.88 -0.52
N VAL A 108 6.94 0.34 0.31
CA VAL A 108 5.69 -0.25 -0.18
C VAL A 108 4.50 0.48 0.41
N VAL A 109 3.66 0.97 -0.48
CA VAL A 109 2.41 1.67 -0.14
C VAL A 109 1.23 0.81 -0.56
N ALA A 110 0.32 0.54 0.37
CA ALA A 110 -0.91 -0.17 0.07
C ALA A 110 -2.03 0.18 1.07
N ILE A 111 -3.24 -0.25 0.75
CA ILE A 111 -4.38 -0.15 1.67
C ILE A 111 -4.33 -1.32 2.66
N SER A 112 -4.33 -1.01 3.94
CA SER A 112 -4.32 -2.01 5.01
C SER A 112 -5.63 -2.80 5.06
N LYS A 113 -5.61 -3.98 5.70
CA LYS A 113 -6.84 -4.75 5.92
C LYS A 113 -7.83 -3.97 6.77
N GLY A 114 -9.06 -3.86 6.31
CA GLY A 114 -10.14 -3.25 7.06
C GLY A 114 -10.61 -4.16 8.20
N HIS A 115 -10.92 -3.58 9.35
CA HIS A 115 -11.46 -4.26 10.52
C HIS A 115 -12.82 -3.70 10.97
N GLY A 116 -13.35 -2.70 10.25
CA GLY A 116 -14.57 -2.01 10.61
C GLY A 116 -14.42 -1.18 11.89
N TYR A 117 -15.51 -0.98 12.63
CA TYR A 117 -15.50 -0.28 13.91
C TYR A 117 -14.95 -1.18 15.01
N GLN A 118 -13.86 -0.78 15.65
CA GLN A 118 -13.20 -1.55 16.70
C GLN A 118 -13.14 -0.79 18.02
N GLY A 119 -13.27 -1.53 19.12
CA GLY A 119 -13.04 -1.03 20.46
C GLY A 119 -11.57 -0.74 20.74
N VAL A 120 -11.32 0.00 21.82
CA VAL A 120 -9.98 0.49 22.20
C VAL A 120 -8.96 -0.62 22.47
N VAL A 121 -9.41 -1.80 22.89
CA VAL A 121 -8.53 -2.95 23.14
C VAL A 121 -7.88 -3.42 21.85
N LYS A 122 -8.64 -3.62 20.78
CA LYS A 122 -8.09 -4.05 19.48
C LYS A 122 -7.42 -2.89 18.75
N ARG A 123 -8.04 -1.69 18.77
CA ARG A 123 -7.58 -0.55 17.98
C ARG A 123 -6.29 0.07 18.53
N HIS A 124 -6.16 0.14 19.86
CA HIS A 124 -5.06 0.86 20.53
C HIS A 124 -4.25 0.00 21.49
N GLY A 125 -4.59 -1.28 21.65
CA GLY A 125 -3.87 -2.20 22.55
C GLY A 125 -4.13 -1.92 24.04
N PHE A 126 -5.28 -1.37 24.40
CA PHE A 126 -5.62 -1.16 25.81
C PHE A 126 -5.87 -2.50 26.51
N ASN A 127 -5.39 -2.63 27.73
CA ASN A 127 -5.55 -3.86 28.51
C ASN A 127 -6.99 -4.11 29.00
N GLY A 128 -7.80 -3.02 29.11
CA GLY A 128 -9.10 -3.12 29.76
C GLY A 128 -9.00 -3.25 31.28
N VAL A 129 -10.04 -3.76 31.88
CA VAL A 129 -10.11 -4.02 33.35
C VAL A 129 -10.17 -5.51 33.57
N GLY A 130 -9.43 -6.03 34.56
CA GLY A 130 -9.44 -7.44 34.92
C GLY A 130 -10.84 -7.95 35.28
N GLN A 131 -11.15 -9.17 34.84
CA GLN A 131 -12.50 -9.75 34.98
C GLN A 131 -12.79 -10.36 36.36
N GLN A 132 -11.78 -10.48 37.19
CA GLN A 132 -11.87 -11.21 38.49
C GLN A 132 -12.06 -10.28 39.69
N THR A 133 -12.49 -9.05 39.49
CA THR A 133 -12.76 -8.10 40.58
C THR A 133 -14.23 -8.06 40.94
N HIS A 134 -14.52 -8.00 42.22
CA HIS A 134 -15.88 -7.95 42.74
C HIS A 134 -16.71 -6.84 42.10
N GLY A 135 -17.84 -7.17 41.44
CA GLY A 135 -18.80 -6.23 40.87
C GLY A 135 -18.41 -5.56 39.52
N GLN A 136 -17.30 -5.90 38.91
CA GLN A 136 -16.84 -5.29 37.64
C GLN A 136 -17.22 -6.12 36.39
N HIS A 137 -18.51 -6.28 36.07
CA HIS A 137 -18.91 -7.12 34.95
C HIS A 137 -19.00 -6.41 33.61
N ASN A 138 -19.34 -5.10 33.58
CA ASN A 138 -19.67 -4.37 32.36
C ASN A 138 -18.57 -3.42 31.86
N ARG A 139 -17.37 -3.45 32.44
CA ARG A 139 -16.28 -2.50 32.13
C ARG A 139 -15.03 -3.15 31.53
N GLY A 140 -15.04 -4.46 31.28
CA GLY A 140 -13.87 -5.23 30.90
C GLY A 140 -13.09 -4.72 29.69
N ARG A 141 -13.75 -4.15 28.69
CA ARG A 141 -13.12 -3.70 27.44
C ARG A 141 -13.31 -2.17 27.20
N LYS A 142 -13.60 -1.42 28.24
CA LYS A 142 -13.78 0.05 28.15
C LYS A 142 -12.43 0.79 28.17
N PRO A 143 -12.37 2.03 27.64
CA PRO A 143 -11.12 2.79 27.58
C PRO A 143 -10.63 3.28 28.95
N GLY A 144 -11.49 3.33 29.97
CA GLY A 144 -11.21 3.95 31.24
C GLY A 144 -11.48 5.47 31.22
N SER A 145 -10.71 6.24 31.97
CA SER A 145 -10.82 7.71 31.98
C SER A 145 -10.42 8.30 30.63
N ILE A 146 -11.15 9.32 30.19
CA ILE A 146 -10.92 10.05 28.93
C ILE A 146 -10.39 11.47 29.14
N GLY A 147 -10.16 11.89 30.39
CA GLY A 147 -9.65 13.21 30.73
C GLY A 147 -9.58 13.44 32.22
N ALA A 148 -9.13 14.65 32.60
CA ALA A 148 -9.16 15.15 33.97
C ALA A 148 -10.57 15.55 34.38
N CYS A 149 -10.73 16.04 35.59
CA CYS A 149 -12.03 16.46 36.16
C CYS A 149 -12.51 17.85 35.68
N SER A 150 -12.95 18.71 36.59
CA SER A 150 -13.54 20.02 36.30
C SER A 150 -12.61 21.00 35.59
N TYR A 151 -11.30 20.81 35.67
CA TYR A 151 -10.30 21.52 34.89
C TYR A 151 -9.43 20.55 34.13
N PRO A 152 -9.29 20.68 32.81
CA PRO A 152 -9.77 21.71 31.87
C PRO A 152 -11.21 21.51 31.35
N ALA A 153 -12.01 20.60 31.89
CA ALA A 153 -13.42 20.34 31.55
C ALA A 153 -13.64 20.01 30.05
N LYS A 154 -12.65 19.40 29.39
CA LYS A 154 -12.71 18.98 27.99
C LYS A 154 -11.94 17.72 27.74
N VAL A 155 -12.31 17.00 26.68
CA VAL A 155 -11.53 15.90 26.11
C VAL A 155 -10.60 16.47 25.04
N PHE A 156 -9.30 16.19 25.15
CA PHE A 156 -8.33 16.68 24.19
C PHE A 156 -8.47 15.97 22.84
N LYS A 157 -8.12 16.69 21.74
CA LYS A 157 -8.04 16.10 20.40
C LYS A 157 -6.99 14.98 20.40
N GLY A 158 -7.23 13.94 19.59
CA GLY A 158 -6.30 12.79 19.49
C GLY A 158 -6.44 11.76 20.62
N MET A 159 -7.40 11.89 21.55
CA MET A 159 -7.67 10.87 22.55
C MET A 159 -8.01 9.54 21.89
N ARG A 160 -7.33 8.46 22.35
CA ARG A 160 -7.49 7.12 21.81
C ARG A 160 -8.83 6.52 22.20
N MET A 161 -9.77 6.53 21.24
CA MET A 161 -11.14 6.02 21.42
C MET A 161 -11.44 4.92 20.40
N ALA A 162 -12.56 4.24 20.60
CA ALA A 162 -13.12 3.33 19.62
C ALA A 162 -13.41 4.06 18.30
N GLY A 163 -13.36 3.33 17.18
CA GLY A 163 -13.63 3.89 15.87
C GLY A 163 -13.19 2.95 14.74
N HIS A 164 -13.23 3.47 13.52
CA HIS A 164 -12.79 2.75 12.32
C HIS A 164 -11.31 2.33 12.44
N MET A 165 -11.00 1.09 12.07
CA MET A 165 -9.66 0.54 12.10
C MET A 165 -9.34 -0.14 10.78
N GLY A 166 -8.18 0.18 10.23
CA GLY A 166 -7.74 -0.37 8.94
C GLY A 166 -8.45 0.28 7.74
N ASN A 167 -8.27 -0.31 6.56
CA ASN A 167 -8.68 0.26 5.28
C ASN A 167 -8.11 1.68 5.07
N GLU A 168 -6.87 1.85 5.52
CA GLU A 168 -6.11 3.09 5.45
C GLU A 168 -4.91 2.89 4.53
N ARG A 169 -4.49 3.96 3.86
CA ARG A 169 -3.24 3.97 3.11
C ARG A 169 -2.07 3.95 4.06
N VAL A 170 -1.27 2.88 3.99
CA VAL A 170 -0.10 2.67 4.86
C VAL A 170 1.14 2.53 3.99
N THR A 171 2.20 3.21 4.37
CA THR A 171 3.53 3.09 3.79
C THR A 171 4.44 2.34 4.75
N ILE A 172 5.07 1.28 4.28
CA ILE A 172 6.16 0.60 4.99
C ILE A 172 7.44 0.92 4.25
N GLN A 173 8.35 1.58 4.96
CA GLN A 173 9.61 2.07 4.40
C GLN A 173 10.76 1.08 4.62
N ASN A 174 11.80 1.19 3.79
CA ASN A 174 13.06 0.49 3.93
C ASN A 174 12.92 -1.05 3.99
N LEU A 175 12.08 -1.61 3.14
CA LEU A 175 11.98 -3.06 3.01
C LEU A 175 13.11 -3.58 2.12
N GLN A 176 13.89 -4.53 2.62
CA GLN A 176 14.99 -5.14 1.89
C GLN A 176 14.48 -5.99 0.74
N VAL A 177 15.01 -5.77 -0.46
CA VAL A 177 14.78 -6.61 -1.64
C VAL A 177 15.65 -7.86 -1.50
N LEU A 178 15.03 -9.03 -1.55
CA LEU A 178 15.74 -10.32 -1.47
C LEU A 178 16.11 -10.86 -2.84
N LYS A 179 15.18 -10.77 -3.79
CA LYS A 179 15.36 -11.26 -5.14
C LYS A 179 14.40 -10.60 -6.11
N VAL A 180 14.86 -10.31 -7.31
CA VAL A 180 14.06 -9.91 -8.47
C VAL A 180 14.05 -11.08 -9.45
N ILE A 181 12.89 -11.44 -9.99
CA ILE A 181 12.71 -12.52 -10.97
C ILE A 181 11.99 -11.93 -12.19
N PRO A 182 12.74 -11.43 -13.18
CA PRO A 182 12.17 -10.74 -14.35
C PRO A 182 11.26 -11.64 -15.20
N GLU A 183 11.58 -12.92 -15.34
CA GLU A 183 10.81 -13.86 -16.14
C GLU A 183 9.33 -13.94 -15.79
N HIS A 184 9.00 -13.71 -14.52
CA HIS A 184 7.63 -13.77 -13.99
C HIS A 184 7.15 -12.44 -13.40
N ASN A 185 7.91 -11.36 -13.58
CA ASN A 185 7.66 -10.04 -12.98
C ASN A 185 7.48 -10.11 -11.45
N LEU A 186 8.26 -10.97 -10.77
CA LEU A 186 8.16 -11.15 -9.33
C LEU A 186 9.26 -10.41 -8.59
N LEU A 187 8.85 -9.76 -7.50
CA LEU A 187 9.73 -9.12 -6.53
C LEU A 187 9.52 -9.77 -5.17
N LEU A 188 10.59 -10.27 -4.57
CA LEU A 188 10.61 -10.83 -3.23
C LEU A 188 11.16 -9.80 -2.26
N ILE A 189 10.33 -9.39 -1.30
CA ILE A 189 10.67 -8.39 -0.28
C ILE A 189 10.65 -9.04 1.09
N LYS A 190 11.64 -8.74 1.92
CA LYS A 190 11.75 -9.23 3.29
C LYS A 190 10.63 -8.68 4.17
N GLY A 191 9.94 -9.57 4.87
CA GLY A 191 8.90 -9.21 5.83
C GLY A 191 7.50 -9.13 5.23
N SER A 192 6.60 -8.46 5.92
CA SER A 192 5.19 -8.31 5.56
C SER A 192 4.91 -6.94 4.95
N ILE A 193 3.94 -6.90 4.04
CA ILE A 193 3.42 -5.66 3.45
C ILE A 193 1.93 -5.51 3.76
N PRO A 194 1.38 -4.29 3.76
CA PRO A 194 -0.03 -4.06 4.05
C PRO A 194 -0.95 -4.69 2.98
N GLY A 195 -2.20 -4.87 3.35
CA GLY A 195 -3.23 -5.43 2.49
C GLY A 195 -3.40 -6.96 2.58
N TYR A 196 -4.43 -7.43 1.93
CA TYR A 196 -4.73 -8.86 1.81
C TYR A 196 -4.04 -9.46 0.57
N LYS A 197 -4.09 -10.77 0.43
CA LYS A 197 -3.64 -11.48 -0.78
C LYS A 197 -4.48 -11.03 -1.98
N GLY A 198 -3.82 -10.59 -3.06
CA GLY A 198 -4.46 -9.99 -4.23
C GLY A 198 -4.66 -8.47 -4.15
N SER A 199 -4.27 -7.79 -3.08
CA SER A 199 -4.32 -6.32 -3.01
C SER A 199 -3.29 -5.68 -3.94
N ILE A 200 -3.66 -4.53 -4.49
CA ILE A 200 -2.75 -3.70 -5.28
C ILE A 200 -1.84 -2.93 -4.32
N VAL A 201 -0.59 -2.86 -4.68
CA VAL A 201 0.46 -2.16 -3.95
C VAL A 201 1.25 -1.26 -4.89
N SER A 202 1.76 -0.16 -4.39
CA SER A 202 2.76 0.67 -5.08
C SER A 202 4.11 0.40 -4.44
N VAL A 203 5.09 0.03 -5.25
CA VAL A 203 6.48 -0.19 -4.82
C VAL A 203 7.30 0.99 -5.31
N LEU A 204 8.00 1.66 -4.41
CA LEU A 204 8.82 2.85 -4.66
C LEU A 204 10.29 2.51 -4.43
N LYS A 205 11.15 3.01 -5.32
CA LYS A 205 12.61 2.86 -5.24
C LYS A 205 13.26 4.10 -4.65
#